data_43f423160187293e4557e3a2595f3c0e
#
_entry.id   43f423160187293e4557e3a2595f3c0e
#
_cell.length_a   1.000
_cell.length_b   1.000
_cell.length_c   1.000
_cell.angle_alpha   90.00
_cell.angle_beta   90.00
_cell.angle_gamma   90.00
#
_symmetry.space_group_name_H-M   'P 1'
#
loop_
_entity.id
_entity.type
_entity.pdbx_description
1 polymer ?
#
loop_
_entity_poly.entity_id
_entity_poly.type
_entity_poly.pdbx_seq_one_letter_code
_entity_poly.pdbx_strand_id
1 'polypeptide(L)'
;MAVKLDLLTKITPSMASSAEANVEYAAGHKNMLQLIELRWIAVIGQVTTIAAAILLFGIALPLVHMLQVLSCLIAFNIASHLRWHERRPVSNGEMFLAILVDVSSLTVLLYLSGGTTNPFAFLYLLQVIVSAVLLDVLWTWSIVIITITCMAGLAAFAEPLALPFDHERGIGSL
;
A
#
# COMPACT_ATOMS: atom_id res chain seq x y z
N MET A 1 -3.10 54.95 -20.56
CA MET A 1 -2.03 53.94 -20.65
C MET A 1 -1.72 53.29 -19.29
N ALA A 2 -1.69 54.02 -18.19
CA ALA A 2 -1.42 53.56 -16.82
C ALA A 2 -2.41 52.50 -16.28
N VAL A 3 -3.71 52.66 -16.54
CA VAL A 3 -4.75 51.72 -16.07
C VAL A 3 -4.62 50.31 -16.64
N LYS A 4 -4.14 50.19 -17.87
CA LYS A 4 -3.92 48.90 -18.56
C LYS A 4 -2.74 48.15 -17.98
N LEU A 5 -1.72 48.87 -17.51
CA LEU A 5 -0.52 48.29 -16.88
C LEU A 5 -0.86 47.79 -15.46
N ASP A 6 -1.66 48.50 -14.72
CA ASP A 6 -2.09 48.14 -13.37
C ASP A 6 -3.01 46.90 -13.37
N LEU A 7 -3.85 46.77 -14.37
CA LEU A 7 -4.66 45.56 -14.60
C LEU A 7 -3.80 44.34 -14.92
N LEU A 8 -2.78 44.46 -15.76
CA LEU A 8 -1.87 43.36 -16.13
C LEU A 8 -1.03 42.90 -14.94
N THR A 9 -0.56 43.80 -14.07
CA THR A 9 0.21 43.44 -12.87
C THR A 9 -0.63 42.74 -11.79
N LYS A 10 -1.94 42.92 -11.77
CA LYS A 10 -2.87 42.20 -10.84
C LYS A 10 -3.36 40.87 -11.39
N ILE A 11 -3.47 40.74 -12.72
CA ILE A 11 -3.99 39.49 -13.36
C ILE A 11 -2.92 38.41 -13.44
N THR A 12 -1.65 38.76 -13.70
CA THR A 12 -0.55 37.82 -13.83
C THR A 12 -0.30 36.96 -12.58
N PRO A 13 -0.23 37.48 -11.34
CA PRO A 13 -0.04 36.65 -10.15
C PRO A 13 -1.26 35.76 -9.85
N SER A 14 -2.48 36.23 -10.14
CA SER A 14 -3.69 35.44 -9.97
C SER A 14 -3.77 34.26 -10.96
N MET A 15 -3.35 34.46 -12.21
CA MET A 15 -3.30 33.40 -13.21
C MET A 15 -2.19 32.39 -12.94
N ALA A 16 -1.05 32.83 -12.42
CA ALA A 16 0.04 31.94 -12.01
C ALA A 16 -0.39 31.07 -10.83
N SER A 17 -0.99 31.65 -9.80
CA SER A 17 -1.51 30.93 -8.65
C SER A 17 -2.60 29.90 -9.02
N SER A 18 -3.50 30.23 -9.94
CA SER A 18 -4.53 29.29 -10.40
C SER A 18 -3.96 28.18 -11.30
N ALA A 19 -2.91 28.48 -12.07
CA ALA A 19 -2.21 27.47 -12.86
C ALA A 19 -1.44 26.49 -11.97
N GLU A 20 -0.74 26.96 -10.95
CA GLU A 20 -0.05 26.15 -9.95
C GLU A 20 -1.03 25.24 -9.20
N ALA A 21 -2.15 25.77 -8.72
CA ALA A 21 -3.19 24.99 -8.06
C ALA A 21 -3.78 23.90 -8.96
N ASN A 22 -3.96 24.17 -10.24
CA ASN A 22 -4.44 23.19 -11.22
C ASN A 22 -3.41 22.07 -11.49
N VAL A 23 -2.11 22.40 -11.50
CA VAL A 23 -1.04 21.42 -11.68
C VAL A 23 -0.93 20.54 -10.44
N GLU A 24 -0.98 21.10 -9.24
CA GLU A 24 -0.95 20.34 -7.99
C GLU A 24 -2.18 19.42 -7.86
N TYR A 25 -3.36 19.92 -8.21
CA TYR A 25 -4.58 19.12 -8.28
C TYR A 25 -4.46 17.95 -9.25
N ALA A 26 -3.96 18.19 -10.45
CA ALA A 26 -3.79 17.15 -11.47
C ALA A 26 -2.76 16.09 -11.04
N ALA A 27 -1.68 16.51 -10.37
CA ALA A 27 -0.66 15.61 -9.84
C ALA A 27 -1.23 14.72 -8.72
N GLY A 28 -1.93 15.29 -7.75
CA GLY A 28 -2.55 14.53 -6.65
C GLY A 28 -3.57 13.51 -7.14
N HIS A 29 -4.41 13.87 -8.11
CA HIS A 29 -5.38 12.95 -8.70
C HIS A 29 -4.70 11.79 -9.45
N LYS A 30 -3.67 12.08 -10.24
CA LYS A 30 -2.89 11.06 -10.95
C LYS A 30 -2.20 10.09 -9.97
N ASN A 31 -1.60 10.60 -8.91
CA ASN A 31 -0.94 9.80 -7.89
C ASN A 31 -1.90 8.84 -7.20
N MET A 32 -3.13 9.27 -6.91
CA MET A 32 -4.15 8.42 -6.29
C MET A 32 -4.66 7.32 -7.23
N LEU A 33 -4.87 7.62 -8.50
CA LEU A 33 -5.22 6.60 -9.50
C LEU A 33 -4.12 5.54 -9.61
N GLN A 34 -2.87 5.96 -9.58
CA GLN A 34 -1.71 5.08 -9.61
C GLN A 34 -1.65 4.16 -8.37
N LEU A 35 -2.00 4.68 -7.17
CA LEU A 35 -2.15 3.84 -5.97
C LEU A 35 -3.24 2.79 -6.12
N ILE A 36 -4.39 3.15 -6.67
CA ILE A 36 -5.51 2.22 -6.90
C ILE A 36 -5.09 1.11 -7.87
N GLU A 37 -4.39 1.43 -8.95
CA GLU A 37 -3.88 0.46 -9.93
C GLU A 37 -2.85 -0.48 -9.30
N LEU A 38 -1.87 0.05 -8.56
CA LEU A 38 -0.86 -0.75 -7.86
C LEU A 38 -1.50 -1.70 -6.85
N ARG A 39 -2.56 -1.28 -6.18
CA ARG A 39 -3.30 -2.13 -5.25
C ARG A 39 -4.02 -3.28 -5.95
N TRP A 40 -4.60 -3.07 -7.13
CA TRP A 40 -5.17 -4.16 -7.92
C TRP A 40 -4.12 -5.20 -8.30
N ILE A 41 -2.93 -4.77 -8.70
CA ILE A 41 -1.80 -5.66 -9.00
C ILE A 41 -1.39 -6.44 -7.73
N ALA A 42 -1.33 -5.76 -6.57
CA ALA A 42 -1.02 -6.40 -5.30
C ALA A 42 -2.07 -7.45 -4.90
N VAL A 43 -3.36 -7.16 -5.05
CA VAL A 43 -4.47 -8.10 -4.77
C VAL A 43 -4.36 -9.34 -5.67
N ILE A 44 -4.13 -9.17 -6.98
CA ILE A 44 -3.94 -10.28 -7.91
C ILE A 44 -2.72 -11.12 -7.50
N GLY A 45 -1.60 -10.48 -7.16
CA GLY A 45 -0.40 -11.16 -6.67
C GLY A 45 -0.68 -11.97 -5.40
N GLN A 46 -1.39 -11.41 -4.43
CA GLN A 46 -1.76 -12.09 -3.19
C GLN A 46 -2.66 -13.30 -3.43
N VAL A 47 -3.69 -13.16 -4.26
CA VAL A 47 -4.58 -14.29 -4.63
C VAL A 47 -3.78 -15.40 -5.31
N THR A 48 -2.93 -15.05 -6.26
CA THR A 48 -2.08 -16.01 -6.99
C THR A 48 -1.15 -16.74 -6.04
N THR A 49 -0.56 -16.04 -5.09
CA THR A 49 0.36 -16.62 -4.10
C THR A 49 -0.36 -17.57 -3.15
N ILE A 50 -1.52 -17.17 -2.62
CA ILE A 50 -2.34 -18.04 -1.75
C ILE A 50 -2.73 -19.31 -2.51
N ALA A 51 -3.18 -19.16 -3.75
CA ALA A 51 -3.53 -20.30 -4.61
C ALA A 51 -2.33 -21.22 -4.86
N ALA A 52 -1.16 -20.67 -5.18
CA ALA A 52 0.06 -21.43 -5.38
C ALA A 52 0.50 -22.16 -4.10
N ALA A 53 0.46 -21.49 -2.93
CA ALA A 53 0.81 -22.11 -1.65
C ALA A 53 -0.04 -23.34 -1.34
N ILE A 54 -1.33 -23.28 -1.66
CA ILE A 54 -2.25 -24.40 -1.41
C ILE A 54 -2.13 -25.48 -2.47
N LEU A 55 -2.16 -25.11 -3.76
CA LEU A 55 -2.25 -26.05 -4.86
C LEU A 55 -0.91 -26.75 -5.17
N LEU A 56 0.22 -26.02 -5.05
CA LEU A 56 1.54 -26.54 -5.39
C LEU A 56 2.27 -27.09 -4.16
N PHE A 57 2.11 -26.46 -3.00
CA PHE A 57 2.88 -26.82 -1.80
C PHE A 57 2.04 -27.52 -0.73
N GLY A 58 0.70 -27.58 -0.88
CA GLY A 58 -0.18 -28.26 0.09
C GLY A 58 -0.15 -27.63 1.49
N ILE A 59 0.22 -26.35 1.59
CA ILE A 59 0.36 -25.67 2.89
C ILE A 59 -1.03 -25.38 3.46
N ALA A 60 -1.28 -25.80 4.70
CA ALA A 60 -2.51 -25.51 5.41
C ALA A 60 -2.49 -24.06 5.91
N LEU A 61 -3.14 -23.18 5.16
CA LEU A 61 -3.29 -21.76 5.51
C LEU A 61 -4.68 -21.47 6.11
N PRO A 62 -4.83 -20.50 7.02
CA PRO A 62 -6.13 -20.09 7.57
C PRO A 62 -6.92 -19.28 6.54
N LEU A 63 -7.41 -19.95 5.49
CA LEU A 63 -8.03 -19.36 4.30
C LEU A 63 -9.16 -18.39 4.62
N VAL A 64 -10.01 -18.72 5.61
CA VAL A 64 -11.15 -17.88 5.97
C VAL A 64 -10.70 -16.49 6.40
N HIS A 65 -9.69 -16.40 7.25
CA HIS A 65 -9.14 -15.13 7.73
C HIS A 65 -8.40 -14.36 6.61
N MET A 66 -7.65 -15.08 5.78
CA MET A 66 -6.95 -14.45 4.63
C MET A 66 -7.93 -13.89 3.60
N LEU A 67 -9.00 -14.62 3.29
CA LEU A 67 -10.05 -14.15 2.40
C LEU A 67 -10.84 -12.97 2.98
N GLN A 68 -11.05 -12.93 4.29
CA GLN A 68 -11.67 -11.77 4.95
C GLN A 68 -10.83 -10.51 4.79
N VAL A 69 -9.51 -10.58 5.04
CA VAL A 69 -8.59 -9.45 4.84
C VAL A 69 -8.58 -9.01 3.39
N LEU A 70 -8.50 -9.95 2.46
CA LEU A 70 -8.48 -9.67 1.03
C LEU A 70 -9.80 -9.03 0.57
N SER A 71 -10.94 -9.52 1.05
CA SER A 71 -12.26 -8.92 0.77
C SER A 71 -12.36 -7.50 1.30
N CYS A 72 -11.84 -7.23 2.49
CA CYS A 72 -11.78 -5.88 3.06
C CYS A 72 -10.91 -4.95 2.21
N LEU A 73 -9.76 -5.43 1.75
CA LEU A 73 -8.86 -4.68 0.88
C LEU A 73 -9.51 -4.37 -0.48
N ILE A 74 -10.19 -5.34 -1.09
CA ILE A 74 -10.94 -5.16 -2.34
C ILE A 74 -12.08 -4.15 -2.14
N ALA A 75 -12.86 -4.27 -1.07
CA ALA A 75 -13.95 -3.35 -0.76
C ALA A 75 -13.42 -1.92 -0.56
N PHE A 76 -12.30 -1.76 0.14
CA PHE A 76 -11.65 -0.47 0.31
C PHE A 76 -11.16 0.10 -1.03
N ASN A 77 -10.61 -0.74 -1.92
CA ASN A 77 -10.17 -0.31 -3.25
C ASN A 77 -11.33 0.15 -4.12
N ILE A 78 -12.45 -0.59 -4.11
CA ILE A 78 -13.67 -0.21 -4.82
C ILE A 78 -14.24 1.11 -4.25
N ALA A 79 -14.32 1.24 -2.93
CA ALA A 79 -14.79 2.46 -2.27
C ALA A 79 -13.89 3.68 -2.62
N SER A 80 -12.57 3.47 -2.63
CA SER A 80 -11.61 4.47 -3.08
C SER A 80 -11.87 4.87 -4.54
N HIS A 81 -12.01 3.91 -5.43
CA HIS A 81 -12.27 4.17 -6.85
C HIS A 81 -13.58 4.94 -7.07
N LEU A 82 -14.65 4.58 -6.37
CA LEU A 82 -15.95 5.27 -6.46
C LEU A 82 -15.87 6.71 -5.92
N ARG A 83 -15.19 6.90 -4.80
CA ARG A 83 -15.04 8.22 -4.17
C ARG A 83 -14.21 9.19 -5.03
N TRP A 84 -13.19 8.68 -5.72
CA TRP A 84 -12.27 9.50 -6.53
C TRP A 84 -12.76 9.77 -7.95
N HIS A 85 -13.90 9.21 -8.33
CA HIS A 85 -14.59 9.57 -9.58
C HIS A 85 -15.11 11.04 -9.53
N GLU A 86 -15.35 11.57 -8.35
CA GLU A 86 -15.62 13.00 -8.14
C GLU A 86 -14.29 13.75 -8.10
N ARG A 87 -14.12 14.77 -8.95
CA ARG A 87 -12.92 15.60 -9.10
C ARG A 87 -12.65 16.42 -7.81
N ARG A 88 -12.09 15.80 -6.77
CA ARG A 88 -11.68 16.45 -5.52
C ARG A 88 -10.16 16.51 -5.41
N PRO A 89 -9.58 17.57 -4.79
CA PRO A 89 -8.17 17.60 -4.47
C PRO A 89 -7.84 16.49 -3.46
N VAL A 90 -6.78 15.74 -3.74
CA VAL A 90 -6.30 14.65 -2.87
C VAL A 90 -5.33 15.24 -1.86
N SER A 91 -5.58 15.03 -0.57
CA SER A 91 -4.66 15.47 0.47
C SER A 91 -3.59 14.41 0.76
N ASN A 92 -2.41 14.85 1.24
CA ASN A 92 -1.36 13.94 1.71
C ASN A 92 -1.87 12.97 2.80
N GLY A 93 -2.78 13.42 3.66
CA GLY A 93 -3.40 12.57 4.68
C GLY A 93 -4.25 11.44 4.10
N GLU A 94 -4.97 11.67 3.02
CA GLU A 94 -5.77 10.64 2.35
C GLU A 94 -4.87 9.60 1.65
N MET A 95 -3.80 10.03 1.00
CA MET A 95 -2.79 9.13 0.43
C MET A 95 -2.07 8.32 1.51
N PHE A 96 -1.71 8.96 2.62
CA PHE A 96 -1.13 8.29 3.78
C PHE A 96 -2.05 7.20 4.34
N LEU A 97 -3.34 7.51 4.55
CA LEU A 97 -4.31 6.53 5.02
C LEU A 97 -4.48 5.37 4.05
N ALA A 98 -4.46 5.63 2.75
CA ALA A 98 -4.53 4.59 1.73
C ALA A 98 -3.33 3.63 1.82
N ILE A 99 -2.11 4.15 1.94
CA ILE A 99 -0.89 3.34 2.10
C ILE A 99 -0.90 2.62 3.46
N LEU A 100 -1.41 3.26 4.52
CA LEU A 100 -1.53 2.64 5.84
C LEU A 100 -2.45 1.41 5.82
N VAL A 101 -3.56 1.46 5.10
CA VAL A 101 -4.45 0.31 4.88
C VAL A 101 -3.71 -0.81 4.16
N ASP A 102 -2.90 -0.49 3.15
CA ASP A 102 -2.10 -1.48 2.43
C ASP A 102 -1.04 -2.13 3.32
N VAL A 103 -0.30 -1.35 4.11
CA VAL A 103 0.68 -1.84 5.09
C VAL A 103 0.00 -2.73 6.14
N SER A 104 -1.16 -2.31 6.66
CA SER A 104 -1.92 -3.09 7.66
C SER A 104 -2.41 -4.41 7.09
N SER A 105 -2.97 -4.41 5.89
CA SER A 105 -3.46 -5.61 5.21
C SER A 105 -2.30 -6.59 4.92
N LEU A 106 -1.17 -6.07 4.44
CA LEU A 106 0.04 -6.86 4.22
C LEU A 106 0.55 -7.49 5.53
N THR A 107 0.56 -6.71 6.62
CA THR A 107 0.98 -7.19 7.96
C THR A 107 0.12 -8.37 8.41
N VAL A 108 -1.21 -8.25 8.32
CA VAL A 108 -2.12 -9.33 8.72
C VAL A 108 -1.95 -10.56 7.84
N LEU A 109 -1.82 -10.39 6.52
CA LEU A 109 -1.60 -11.50 5.60
C LEU A 109 -0.28 -12.22 5.88
N LEU A 110 0.80 -11.48 6.13
CA LEU A 110 2.09 -12.06 6.52
C LEU A 110 2.01 -12.78 7.86
N TYR A 111 1.33 -12.19 8.85
CA TYR A 111 1.10 -12.85 10.14
C TYR A 111 0.41 -14.22 9.99
N LEU A 112 -0.59 -14.31 9.12
CA LEU A 112 -1.34 -15.54 8.84
C LEU A 112 -0.57 -16.55 7.95
N SER A 113 0.50 -16.13 7.30
CA SER A 113 1.23 -16.93 6.31
C SER A 113 2.72 -17.16 6.62
N GLY A 114 3.12 -17.08 7.90
CA GLY A 114 4.46 -17.40 8.35
C GLY A 114 5.36 -16.24 8.69
N GLY A 115 4.79 -15.05 8.83
CA GLY A 115 5.50 -13.85 9.31
C GLY A 115 6.68 -13.44 8.44
N THR A 116 7.82 -13.20 9.08
CA THR A 116 9.05 -12.76 8.41
C THR A 116 9.73 -13.83 7.58
N THR A 117 9.39 -15.11 7.78
CA THR A 117 9.91 -16.20 6.94
C THR A 117 9.24 -16.29 5.58
N ASN A 118 8.13 -15.58 5.41
CA ASN A 118 7.43 -15.49 4.14
C ASN A 118 8.23 -14.60 3.16
N PRO A 119 8.56 -15.07 1.95
CA PRO A 119 9.29 -14.27 0.96
C PRO A 119 8.59 -12.96 0.58
N PHE A 120 7.28 -12.86 0.79
CA PHE A 120 6.54 -11.63 0.52
C PHE A 120 6.75 -10.52 1.56
N ALA A 121 7.51 -10.75 2.64
CA ALA A 121 7.89 -9.71 3.58
C ALA A 121 8.63 -8.54 2.90
N PHE A 122 9.34 -8.79 1.79
CA PHE A 122 9.99 -7.73 1.02
C PHE A 122 9.00 -6.71 0.40
N LEU A 123 7.71 -7.01 0.31
CA LEU A 123 6.70 -6.07 -0.18
C LEU A 123 6.58 -4.83 0.72
N TYR A 124 7.04 -4.87 1.96
CA TYR A 124 7.18 -3.66 2.78
C TYR A 124 8.11 -2.62 2.13
N LEU A 125 9.17 -3.06 1.45
CA LEU A 125 10.06 -2.15 0.71
C LEU A 125 9.30 -1.44 -0.42
N LEU A 126 8.40 -2.17 -1.10
CA LEU A 126 7.54 -1.58 -2.13
C LEU A 126 6.65 -0.49 -1.54
N GLN A 127 6.05 -0.71 -0.36
CA GLN A 127 5.22 0.30 0.32
C GLN A 127 6.03 1.54 0.70
N VAL A 128 7.27 1.37 1.17
CA VAL A 128 8.18 2.48 1.46
C VAL A 128 8.54 3.25 0.18
N ILE A 129 8.86 2.56 -0.92
CA ILE A 129 9.17 3.20 -2.21
C ILE A 129 7.96 3.99 -2.72
N VAL A 130 6.77 3.39 -2.70
CA VAL A 130 5.53 4.05 -3.11
C VAL A 130 5.26 5.29 -2.26
N SER A 131 5.43 5.21 -0.94
CA SER A 131 5.27 6.36 -0.05
C SER A 131 6.29 7.47 -0.33
N ALA A 132 7.54 7.12 -0.63
CA ALA A 132 8.59 8.09 -0.96
C ALA A 132 8.34 8.84 -2.28
N VAL A 133 7.62 8.21 -3.21
CA VAL A 133 7.26 8.83 -4.50
C VAL A 133 6.01 9.71 -4.39
N LEU A 134 5.05 9.33 -3.53
CA LEU A 134 3.70 9.92 -3.52
C LEU A 134 3.45 10.87 -2.35
N LEU A 135 4.20 10.76 -1.27
CA LEU A 135 3.99 11.52 -0.04
C LEU A 135 5.14 12.50 0.22
N ASP A 136 4.85 13.53 1.00
CA ASP A 136 5.89 14.41 1.56
C ASP A 136 6.79 13.65 2.54
N VAL A 137 7.97 14.19 2.76
CA VAL A 137 9.05 13.58 3.55
C VAL A 137 8.59 13.15 4.96
N LEU A 138 7.80 13.96 5.66
CA LEU A 138 7.33 13.62 7.01
C LEU A 138 6.37 12.43 7.01
N TRP A 139 5.45 12.37 6.06
CA TRP A 139 4.52 11.26 5.90
C TRP A 139 5.23 9.98 5.47
N THR A 140 6.23 10.09 4.60
CA THR A 140 7.09 8.97 4.20
C THR A 140 7.83 8.38 5.39
N TRP A 141 8.48 9.21 6.23
CA TRP A 141 9.13 8.73 7.44
C TRP A 141 8.19 8.03 8.41
N SER A 142 6.94 8.51 8.50
CA SER A 142 5.91 7.84 9.30
C SER A 142 5.62 6.42 8.80
N ILE A 143 5.50 6.23 7.47
CA ILE A 143 5.34 4.88 6.87
C ILE A 143 6.57 4.00 7.14
N VAL A 144 7.79 4.56 7.03
CA VAL A 144 9.03 3.81 7.35
C VAL A 144 9.01 3.29 8.78
N ILE A 145 8.69 4.15 9.75
CA ILE A 145 8.62 3.76 11.17
C ILE A 145 7.55 2.69 11.40
N ILE A 146 6.37 2.86 10.79
CA ILE A 146 5.26 1.90 10.90
C ILE A 146 5.66 0.55 10.30
N THR A 147 6.27 0.51 9.12
CA THR A 147 6.69 -0.74 8.47
C THR A 147 7.76 -1.45 9.26
N ILE A 148 8.74 -0.73 9.84
CA ILE A 148 9.77 -1.30 10.73
C ILE A 148 9.11 -1.90 11.97
N THR A 149 8.16 -1.19 12.58
CA THR A 149 7.44 -1.64 13.79
C THR A 149 6.60 -2.90 13.47
N CYS A 150 5.89 -2.91 12.34
CA CYS A 150 5.14 -4.09 11.89
C CYS A 150 6.07 -5.29 11.65
N MET A 151 7.21 -5.06 11.00
CA MET A 151 8.20 -6.11 10.73
C MET A 151 8.80 -6.69 12.02
N ALA A 152 9.13 -5.82 12.99
CA ALA A 152 9.58 -6.23 14.31
C ALA A 152 8.48 -7.01 15.07
N GLY A 153 7.23 -6.57 14.99
CA GLY A 153 6.09 -7.29 15.54
C GLY A 153 5.90 -8.67 14.92
N LEU A 154 6.01 -8.78 13.60
CA LEU A 154 5.95 -10.08 12.91
C LEU A 154 7.09 -11.00 13.34
N ALA A 155 8.31 -10.48 13.49
CA ALA A 155 9.45 -11.26 13.97
C ALA A 155 9.29 -11.76 15.40
N ALA A 156 8.57 -11.00 16.25
CA ALA A 156 8.37 -11.35 17.66
C ALA A 156 7.16 -12.28 17.89
N PHE A 157 6.10 -12.17 17.10
CA PHE A 157 4.80 -12.79 17.39
C PHE A 157 4.29 -13.74 16.30
N ALA A 158 4.84 -13.72 15.08
CA ALA A 158 4.39 -14.62 14.04
C ALA A 158 5.10 -15.98 14.15
N GLU A 159 4.32 -17.05 14.02
CA GLU A 159 4.87 -18.40 13.94
C GLU A 159 5.51 -18.63 12.56
N PRO A 160 6.71 -19.23 12.49
CA PRO A 160 7.34 -19.56 11.22
C PRO A 160 6.50 -20.57 10.46
N LEU A 161 6.49 -20.45 9.12
CA LEU A 161 5.77 -21.36 8.25
C LEU A 161 6.32 -22.79 8.39
N ALA A 162 5.49 -23.73 8.85
CA ALA A 162 5.86 -25.14 8.88
C ALA A 162 5.85 -25.69 7.45
N LEU A 163 7.02 -25.87 6.87
CA LEU A 163 7.16 -26.49 5.56
C LEU A 163 7.07 -28.02 5.70
N PRO A 164 6.35 -28.73 4.80
CA PRO A 164 6.17 -30.17 4.88
C PRO A 164 7.48 -30.98 4.83
N PHE A 165 8.60 -30.36 4.47
CA PHE A 165 9.92 -30.99 4.41
C PHE A 165 10.67 -31.00 5.76
N ASP A 166 10.22 -30.34 6.79
CA ASP A 166 10.89 -30.33 8.10
C ASP A 166 10.69 -31.62 8.91
N HIS A 167 9.70 -32.45 8.56
CA HIS A 167 9.47 -33.72 9.22
C HIS A 167 10.51 -34.84 8.86
N GLU A 168 11.25 -34.69 7.75
CA GLU A 168 12.26 -35.68 7.41
C GLU A 168 13.62 -35.48 8.08
N ARG A 169 13.89 -34.32 8.66
CA ARG A 169 15.15 -34.07 9.38
C ARG A 169 15.18 -34.55 10.84
N GLY A 170 14.04 -34.98 11.38
CA GLY A 170 13.91 -35.43 12.76
C GLY A 170 14.22 -36.91 12.98
N ILE A 171 14.46 -37.72 11.95
CA ILE A 171 14.63 -39.20 12.07
C ILE A 171 16.12 -39.61 11.97
N GLY A 172 17.05 -38.68 11.92
CA GLY A 172 18.48 -38.95 11.71
C GLY A 172 19.36 -38.84 12.94
N SER A 173 18.79 -38.86 14.17
CA SER A 173 19.59 -38.86 15.39
C SER A 173 19.07 -39.92 16.39
N LEU A 174 19.35 -41.19 16.09
CA LEU A 174 19.49 -42.29 17.05
C LEU A 174 20.84 -42.95 16.85
#